data_fb1d0d4df26822e9f7875c006f480905
#
_entry.id   fb1d0d4df26822e9f7875c006f480905
#
_cell.length_a   1.000
_cell.length_b   1.000
_cell.length_c   1.000
_cell.angle_alpha   90.00
_cell.angle_beta   90.00
_cell.angle_gamma   90.00
#
_symmetry.space_group_name_H-M   'P 1'
#
loop_
_entity.id
_entity.type
_entity.pdbx_description
1 polymer ?
#
loop_
_entity_poly.entity_id
_entity_poly.type
_entity_poly.pdbx_seq_one_letter_code
_entity_poly.pdbx_strand_id
1 'polypeptide(L)'
;MIHMTDTFEKTYTDWSIDVGEYKYEGITLKEVEQNLYSIQDNDMDFLIVSPSKAISVGNKLYNFVQVCSDQHTELLHIEISVTNDGEQGAIIYGKNELGHQEVLQIIEDFIAHHKVPTLDDWEIVLDLRPKMESYVKGTEND
;
A
#
# COMPACT_ATOMS: atom_id res chain seq x y z
N MET A 1 -22.22 -9.31 -13.16
CA MET A 1 -22.20 -8.11 -14.00
C MET A 1 -22.43 -6.85 -13.22
N ILE A 2 -23.65 -6.69 -12.76
CA ILE A 2 -24.00 -5.51 -11.96
C ILE A 2 -23.12 -5.38 -10.73
N HIS A 3 -22.73 -6.51 -10.17
CA HIS A 3 -21.93 -6.54 -8.95
C HIS A 3 -20.55 -5.91 -9.12
N MET A 4 -19.92 -6.08 -10.28
CA MET A 4 -18.63 -5.45 -10.53
C MET A 4 -18.77 -3.94 -10.59
N THR A 5 -19.81 -3.45 -11.24
CA THR A 5 -20.10 -2.03 -11.34
C THR A 5 -20.34 -1.44 -9.95
N ASP A 6 -21.14 -2.15 -9.13
CA ASP A 6 -21.42 -1.69 -7.78
C ASP A 6 -20.17 -1.59 -6.93
N THR A 7 -19.27 -2.57 -7.00
CA THR A 7 -18.02 -2.55 -6.28
C THR A 7 -17.11 -1.43 -6.76
N PHE A 8 -17.06 -1.25 -8.07
CA PHE A 8 -16.17 -0.28 -8.69
C PHE A 8 -16.61 1.16 -8.41
N GLU A 9 -17.89 1.41 -8.36
CA GLU A 9 -18.44 2.75 -8.13
C GLU A 9 -18.84 3.02 -6.69
N LYS A 10 -18.76 2.01 -5.85
CA LYS A 10 -19.06 2.16 -4.43
C LYS A 10 -18.09 3.10 -3.76
N THR A 11 -18.61 3.97 -2.89
CA THR A 11 -17.76 4.86 -2.09
C THR A 11 -17.36 4.15 -0.80
N TYR A 12 -16.07 4.02 -0.58
CA TYR A 12 -15.52 3.44 0.64
C TYR A 12 -15.16 4.58 1.58
N THR A 13 -16.06 4.87 2.51
CA THR A 13 -15.98 6.06 3.35
C THR A 13 -14.86 6.02 4.38
N ASP A 14 -14.42 4.83 4.76
CA ASP A 14 -13.35 4.66 5.75
C ASP A 14 -11.96 4.57 5.12
N TRP A 15 -11.84 4.99 3.87
CA TRP A 15 -10.59 4.95 3.13
C TRP A 15 -10.25 6.32 2.58
N SER A 16 -8.96 6.56 2.42
CA SER A 16 -8.48 7.81 1.87
C SER A 16 -7.44 7.59 0.77
N ILE A 17 -7.30 8.60 -0.07
CA ILE A 17 -6.27 8.66 -1.10
C ILE A 17 -5.43 9.90 -0.83
N ASP A 18 -4.11 9.73 -0.86
CA ASP A 18 -3.14 10.79 -0.72
C ASP A 18 -2.25 10.80 -1.96
N VAL A 19 -2.21 11.90 -2.67
CA VAL A 19 -1.41 12.05 -3.89
C VAL A 19 -0.32 13.12 -3.72
N GLY A 20 -0.06 13.53 -2.48
CA GLY A 20 0.96 14.51 -2.17
C GLY A 20 0.43 15.91 -2.07
N GLU A 21 -0.17 16.43 -3.14
CA GLU A 21 -0.70 17.78 -3.16
C GLU A 21 -1.97 17.92 -2.32
N TYR A 22 -2.74 16.86 -2.25
CA TYR A 22 -3.95 16.83 -1.45
C TYR A 22 -4.29 15.40 -1.06
N LYS A 23 -5.10 15.31 -0.03
CA LYS A 23 -5.61 14.06 0.50
C LYS A 23 -7.12 14.19 0.65
N TYR A 24 -7.84 13.14 0.29
CA TYR A 24 -9.29 13.15 0.46
C TYR A 24 -9.79 11.81 0.94
N GLU A 25 -10.93 11.83 1.63
CA GLU A 25 -11.57 10.66 2.20
C GLU A 25 -12.82 10.31 1.42
N GLY A 26 -13.19 9.03 1.50
CA GLY A 26 -14.33 8.53 0.72
C GLY A 26 -13.92 8.35 -0.73
N ILE A 27 -13.51 7.14 -1.07
CA ILE A 27 -12.92 6.86 -2.39
C ILE A 27 -13.67 5.76 -3.10
N THR A 28 -13.54 5.74 -4.41
CA THR A 28 -14.05 4.65 -5.24
C THR A 28 -12.87 3.96 -5.93
N LEU A 29 -13.07 2.72 -6.33
CA LEU A 29 -12.07 2.00 -7.11
C LEU A 29 -11.87 2.65 -8.48
N LYS A 30 -12.89 3.30 -8.99
CA LYS A 30 -12.79 4.06 -10.24
C LYS A 30 -11.77 5.19 -10.11
N GLU A 31 -11.77 5.89 -8.98
CA GLU A 31 -10.78 6.93 -8.72
C GLU A 31 -9.38 6.36 -8.59
N VAL A 32 -9.26 5.22 -7.93
CA VAL A 32 -7.97 4.53 -7.82
C VAL A 32 -7.45 4.22 -9.23
N GLU A 33 -8.29 3.66 -10.08
CA GLU A 33 -7.89 3.32 -11.45
C GLU A 33 -7.42 4.55 -12.22
N GLN A 34 -8.16 5.65 -12.12
CA GLN A 34 -7.79 6.89 -12.79
C GLN A 34 -6.43 7.40 -12.32
N ASN A 35 -6.18 7.31 -11.01
CA ASN A 35 -4.90 7.72 -10.44
C ASN A 35 -3.75 6.82 -10.90
N LEU A 36 -4.00 5.53 -11.07
CA LEU A 36 -2.97 4.62 -11.57
C LEU A 36 -2.57 4.98 -13.01
N TYR A 37 -3.54 5.36 -13.84
CA TYR A 37 -3.20 5.83 -15.19
C TYR A 37 -2.38 7.10 -15.15
N SER A 38 -2.70 8.03 -14.25
CA SER A 38 -1.94 9.27 -14.10
C SER A 38 -0.50 9.01 -13.67
N ILE A 39 -0.29 8.01 -12.82
CA ILE A 39 1.06 7.62 -12.42
C ILE A 39 1.82 7.04 -13.62
N GLN A 40 1.18 6.18 -14.39
CA GLN A 40 1.82 5.58 -15.57
C GLN A 40 2.16 6.63 -16.64
N ASP A 41 1.35 7.67 -16.74
CA ASP A 41 1.57 8.76 -17.68
C ASP A 41 2.54 9.82 -17.15
N ASN A 42 3.08 9.62 -15.95
CA ASN A 42 3.99 10.55 -15.26
C ASN A 42 3.35 11.89 -14.93
N ASP A 43 2.03 11.93 -14.85
CA ASP A 43 1.30 13.13 -14.41
C ASP A 43 1.17 13.19 -12.88
N MET A 44 1.49 12.11 -12.22
CA MET A 44 1.38 11.98 -10.76
C MET A 44 2.55 11.14 -10.25
N ASP A 45 3.14 11.53 -9.13
CA ASP A 45 4.32 10.86 -8.59
C ASP A 45 4.00 9.59 -7.82
N PHE A 46 2.95 9.63 -7.03
CA PHE A 46 2.58 8.49 -6.20
C PHE A 46 1.13 8.55 -5.78
N LEU A 47 0.65 7.43 -5.27
CA LEU A 47 -0.69 7.27 -4.72
C LEU A 47 -0.57 6.46 -3.45
N ILE A 48 -1.09 6.98 -2.33
CA ILE A 48 -1.19 6.21 -1.10
C ILE A 48 -2.65 5.97 -0.80
N VAL A 49 -3.01 4.71 -0.63
CA VAL A 49 -4.37 4.31 -0.27
C VAL A 49 -4.32 3.78 1.15
N SER A 50 -5.07 4.40 2.05
CA SER A 50 -5.04 4.01 3.47
C SER A 50 -6.42 3.89 4.06
N PRO A 51 -6.63 2.89 4.94
CA PRO A 51 -7.84 2.85 5.75
C PRO A 51 -7.74 3.87 6.87
N SER A 52 -8.88 4.28 7.40
CA SER A 52 -8.88 5.16 8.58
C SER A 52 -8.28 4.45 9.79
N LYS A 53 -8.31 3.13 9.76
CA LYS A 53 -7.77 2.28 10.81
C LYS A 53 -7.10 1.07 10.16
N ALA A 54 -5.89 0.74 10.59
CA ALA A 54 -5.16 -0.38 10.00
C ALA A 54 -6.02 -1.65 9.94
N ILE A 55 -5.85 -2.40 8.85
CA ILE A 55 -6.62 -3.62 8.62
C ILE A 55 -5.91 -4.79 9.29
N SER A 56 -6.63 -5.49 10.16
CA SER A 56 -6.10 -6.66 10.86
C SER A 56 -6.38 -7.92 10.06
N VAL A 57 -5.32 -8.63 9.67
CA VAL A 57 -5.44 -9.92 8.99
C VAL A 57 -4.46 -10.87 9.66
N GLY A 58 -4.98 -11.91 10.29
CA GLY A 58 -4.14 -12.82 11.07
C GLY A 58 -3.46 -12.07 12.20
N ASN A 59 -2.14 -12.19 12.28
CA ASN A 59 -1.33 -11.56 13.32
C ASN A 59 -0.68 -10.26 12.84
N LYS A 60 -1.22 -9.64 11.80
CA LYS A 60 -0.60 -8.46 11.21
C LYS A 60 -1.58 -7.35 10.99
N LEU A 61 -1.07 -6.12 11.08
CA LEU A 61 -1.83 -4.93 10.76
C LEU A 61 -1.27 -4.36 9.46
N TYR A 62 -2.16 -4.11 8.50
CA TYR A 62 -1.79 -3.52 7.23
C TYR A 62 -2.19 -2.05 7.24
N ASN A 63 -1.21 -1.18 7.08
CA ASN A 63 -1.38 0.25 7.32
C ASN A 63 -1.74 1.05 6.08
N PHE A 64 -1.11 0.73 4.95
CA PHE A 64 -1.38 1.42 3.69
C PHE A 64 -0.74 0.69 2.52
N VAL A 65 -1.17 1.07 1.33
CA VAL A 65 -0.56 0.64 0.07
C VAL A 65 -0.14 1.91 -0.67
N GLN A 66 1.08 1.91 -1.17
CA GLN A 66 1.60 3.02 -1.96
C GLN A 66 2.01 2.53 -3.33
N VAL A 67 1.71 3.31 -4.36
CA VAL A 67 2.05 2.99 -5.74
C VAL A 67 2.81 4.16 -6.35
N CYS A 68 3.86 3.86 -7.10
CA CYS A 68 4.57 4.85 -7.91
C CYS A 68 4.97 4.20 -9.22
N SER A 69 5.48 4.99 -10.17
CA SER A 69 5.91 4.41 -11.43
C SER A 69 7.25 3.71 -11.23
N ASP A 70 7.44 2.65 -12.01
CA ASP A 70 8.74 2.04 -12.14
C ASP A 70 9.46 2.85 -13.22
N GLN A 71 10.41 3.66 -12.79
CA GLN A 71 11.00 4.72 -13.61
C GLN A 71 11.59 4.29 -14.95
N HIS A 72 11.84 3.02 -15.11
CA HIS A 72 12.50 2.51 -16.32
C HIS A 72 11.56 1.82 -17.29
N THR A 73 10.30 1.68 -16.91
CA THR A 73 9.31 0.95 -17.72
C THR A 73 7.95 1.63 -17.58
N GLU A 74 6.96 1.10 -18.31
CA GLU A 74 5.57 1.55 -18.17
C GLU A 74 4.86 0.83 -17.02
N LEU A 75 5.60 0.03 -16.27
CA LEU A 75 5.05 -0.75 -15.17
C LEU A 75 5.05 0.05 -13.88
N LEU A 76 4.47 -0.54 -12.87
CA LEU A 76 4.28 0.11 -11.56
C LEU A 76 5.06 -0.59 -10.47
N HIS A 77 5.40 0.18 -9.45
CA HIS A 77 5.99 -0.30 -8.20
C HIS A 77 4.95 -0.13 -7.11
N ILE A 78 4.76 -1.16 -6.30
CA ILE A 78 3.80 -1.13 -5.20
C ILE A 78 4.50 -1.45 -3.89
N GLU A 79 4.08 -0.76 -2.81
CA GLU A 79 4.59 -1.00 -1.46
C GLU A 79 3.43 -1.20 -0.51
N ILE A 80 3.62 -2.09 0.44
CA ILE A 80 2.62 -2.36 1.48
C ILE A 80 3.30 -2.25 2.83
N SER A 81 2.70 -1.46 3.74
CA SER A 81 3.21 -1.27 5.09
C SER A 81 2.53 -2.24 6.05
N VAL A 82 3.32 -3.01 6.77
CA VAL A 82 2.84 -4.07 7.66
C VAL A 82 3.44 -3.89 9.04
N THR A 83 2.60 -4.00 10.08
CA THR A 83 3.07 -4.06 11.46
C THR A 83 2.73 -5.44 12.00
N ASN A 84 3.74 -6.19 12.43
CA ASN A 84 3.53 -7.51 13.02
C ASN A 84 3.00 -7.39 14.44
N ASP A 85 2.21 -8.38 14.85
CA ASP A 85 1.64 -8.40 16.18
C ASP A 85 2.72 -8.31 17.26
N GLY A 86 2.50 -7.42 18.22
CA GLY A 86 3.42 -7.24 19.33
C GLY A 86 4.69 -6.45 18.98
N GLU A 87 4.86 -6.04 17.75
CA GLU A 87 6.03 -5.27 17.35
C GLU A 87 5.71 -3.79 17.24
N GLN A 88 6.71 -2.97 17.45
CA GLN A 88 6.63 -1.53 17.20
C GLN A 88 7.30 -1.23 15.87
N GLY A 89 6.69 -0.34 15.11
CA GLY A 89 7.22 0.02 13.81
C GLY A 89 6.79 -0.94 12.72
N ALA A 90 6.80 -0.45 11.51
CA ALA A 90 6.32 -1.19 10.35
C ALA A 90 7.48 -1.68 9.50
N ILE A 91 7.19 -2.69 8.70
CA ILE A 91 8.06 -3.14 7.62
C ILE A 91 7.35 -2.78 6.33
N ILE A 92 8.07 -2.17 5.41
CA ILE A 92 7.52 -1.84 4.10
C ILE A 92 8.05 -2.83 3.08
N TYR A 93 7.15 -3.59 2.50
CA TYR A 93 7.46 -4.56 1.45
C TYR A 93 7.15 -3.95 0.11
N GLY A 94 7.98 -4.22 -0.88
CA GLY A 94 7.80 -3.66 -2.21
C GLY A 94 7.94 -4.71 -3.30
N LYS A 95 7.31 -4.44 -4.43
CA LYS A 95 7.39 -5.27 -5.61
C LYS A 95 7.37 -4.40 -6.85
N ASN A 96 8.25 -4.72 -7.80
CA ASN A 96 8.41 -3.98 -9.04
C ASN A 96 7.77 -4.69 -10.22
N GLU A 97 7.67 -3.96 -11.32
CA GLU A 97 7.29 -4.52 -12.62
C GLU A 97 5.89 -5.10 -12.66
N LEU A 98 4.95 -4.40 -12.01
CA LEU A 98 3.56 -4.83 -12.01
C LEU A 98 2.76 -4.04 -13.04
N GLY A 99 1.87 -4.73 -13.74
CA GLY A 99 0.97 -4.09 -14.67
C GLY A 99 -0.17 -3.39 -13.95
N HIS A 100 -0.85 -2.52 -14.68
CA HIS A 100 -1.99 -1.75 -14.17
C HIS A 100 -3.05 -2.65 -13.52
N GLN A 101 -3.45 -3.73 -14.21
CA GLN A 101 -4.50 -4.61 -13.73
C GLN A 101 -4.09 -5.35 -12.47
N GLU A 102 -2.83 -5.75 -12.38
CA GLU A 102 -2.33 -6.44 -11.19
C GLU A 102 -2.38 -5.53 -9.97
N VAL A 103 -1.94 -4.29 -10.13
CA VAL A 103 -1.95 -3.31 -9.03
C VAL A 103 -3.38 -2.98 -8.62
N LEU A 104 -4.26 -2.77 -9.59
CA LEU A 104 -5.66 -2.48 -9.31
C LEU A 104 -6.31 -3.63 -8.54
N GLN A 105 -6.01 -4.88 -8.92
CA GLN A 105 -6.55 -6.04 -8.23
C GLN A 105 -6.07 -6.12 -6.78
N ILE A 106 -4.79 -5.84 -6.55
CA ILE A 106 -4.24 -5.83 -5.19
C ILE A 106 -4.95 -4.79 -4.33
N ILE A 107 -5.15 -3.60 -4.87
CA ILE A 107 -5.82 -2.52 -4.15
C ILE A 107 -7.30 -2.85 -3.92
N GLU A 108 -7.96 -3.40 -4.93
CA GLU A 108 -9.36 -3.81 -4.77
C GLU A 108 -9.50 -4.86 -3.67
N ASP A 109 -8.64 -5.88 -3.66
CA ASP A 109 -8.69 -6.91 -2.64
C ASP A 109 -8.47 -6.31 -1.25
N PHE A 110 -7.56 -5.35 -1.16
CA PHE A 110 -7.27 -4.70 0.11
C PHE A 110 -8.48 -3.89 0.60
N ILE A 111 -9.04 -3.05 -0.24
CA ILE A 111 -10.14 -2.16 0.12
C ILE A 111 -11.45 -2.93 0.31
N ALA A 112 -11.82 -3.76 -0.65
CA ALA A 112 -13.14 -4.37 -0.70
C ALA A 112 -13.22 -5.68 0.09
N HIS A 113 -12.12 -6.40 0.20
CA HIS A 113 -12.13 -7.74 0.77
C HIS A 113 -11.19 -7.91 1.96
N HIS A 114 -10.43 -6.88 2.32
CA HIS A 114 -9.42 -6.93 3.38
C HIS A 114 -8.46 -8.10 3.19
N LYS A 115 -8.05 -8.32 1.95
CA LYS A 115 -7.11 -9.37 1.58
C LYS A 115 -5.81 -8.74 1.10
N VAL A 116 -4.71 -9.39 1.44
CA VAL A 116 -3.39 -8.94 1.07
C VAL A 116 -2.68 -10.11 0.39
N PRO A 117 -1.92 -9.85 -0.68
CA PRO A 117 -1.20 -10.94 -1.34
C PRO A 117 -0.13 -11.51 -0.42
N THR A 118 0.32 -12.72 -0.73
CA THR A 118 1.46 -13.33 -0.06
C THR A 118 2.68 -12.46 -0.34
N LEU A 119 3.39 -12.06 0.72
CA LEU A 119 4.54 -11.18 0.59
C LEU A 119 5.88 -11.92 0.56
N ASP A 120 5.85 -13.24 0.41
CA ASP A 120 7.05 -14.06 0.48
C ASP A 120 8.09 -13.72 -0.59
N ASP A 121 7.65 -13.32 -1.76
CA ASP A 121 8.53 -12.94 -2.87
C ASP A 121 8.70 -11.44 -3.02
N TRP A 122 8.21 -10.66 -2.05
CA TRP A 122 8.38 -9.22 -2.05
C TRP A 122 9.67 -8.85 -1.30
N GLU A 123 10.28 -7.76 -1.68
CA GLU A 123 11.48 -7.26 -1.03
C GLU A 123 11.13 -6.37 0.14
N ILE A 124 11.98 -6.37 1.17
CA ILE A 124 11.85 -5.40 2.25
C ILE A 124 12.53 -4.12 1.78
N VAL A 125 11.72 -3.08 1.57
CA VAL A 125 12.20 -1.79 1.12
C VAL A 125 12.70 -0.95 2.30
N LEU A 126 11.98 -1.05 3.42
CA LEU A 126 12.30 -0.25 4.59
C LEU A 126 11.81 -0.99 5.83
N ASP A 127 12.66 -1.08 6.83
CA ASP A 127 12.32 -1.72 8.10
C ASP A 127 12.40 -0.66 9.19
N LEU A 128 11.23 -0.28 9.70
CA LEU A 128 11.12 0.78 10.71
C LEU A 128 11.05 0.23 12.13
N ARG A 129 11.25 -1.07 12.31
CA ARG A 129 11.26 -1.66 13.64
C ARG A 129 12.50 -1.21 14.40
N PRO A 130 12.39 -1.06 15.74
CA PRO A 130 13.56 -0.69 16.55
C PRO A 130 14.70 -1.70 16.41
N LYS A 131 15.92 -1.21 16.32
CA LYS A 131 17.09 -2.06 16.18
C LYS A 131 17.68 -2.34 17.55
N MET A 132 17.21 -3.39 18.17
CA MET A 132 17.66 -3.80 19.50
C MET A 132 19.16 -4.03 19.54
N GLU A 133 19.69 -4.61 18.50
CA GLU A 133 21.12 -4.90 18.40
C GLU A 133 21.95 -3.63 18.49
N SER A 134 21.56 -2.58 17.78
CA SER A 134 22.25 -1.31 17.82
C SER A 134 22.22 -0.69 19.20
N TYR A 135 21.13 -0.83 19.88
CA TYR A 135 20.95 -0.33 21.24
C TYR A 135 21.91 -1.03 22.20
N VAL A 136 21.97 -2.35 22.13
CA VAL A 136 22.83 -3.14 23.00
C VAL A 136 24.29 -2.78 22.76
N LYS A 137 24.71 -2.62 21.52
CA LYS A 137 26.06 -2.23 21.18
C LYS A 137 26.43 -0.88 21.74
N GLY A 138 25.54 0.08 21.65
CA GLY A 138 25.77 1.39 22.22
C GLY A 138 26.03 1.32 23.71
N THR A 139 25.35 0.45 24.40
CA THR A 139 25.52 0.25 25.81
C THR A 139 26.87 -0.41 26.13
N GLU A 140 27.26 -1.36 25.32
CA GLU A 140 28.48 -2.11 25.52
C GLU A 140 29.75 -1.28 25.32
N ASN A 141 29.69 -0.32 24.46
CA ASN A 141 30.85 0.51 24.14
C ASN A 141 31.16 1.54 25.22
N ASP A 142 30.39 1.56 26.23
CA ASP A 142 30.61 2.41 27.39
C ASP A 142 31.64 1.79 28.38
#